data_44de23f9824784db1a3390b08b0c137d
#
_entry.id   44de23f9824784db1a3390b08b0c137d
#
_cell.length_a   1.000
_cell.length_b   1.000
_cell.length_c   1.000
_cell.angle_alpha   90.00
_cell.angle_beta   90.00
_cell.angle_gamma   90.00
#
_symmetry.space_group_name_H-M   'P 1'
#
loop_
_entity.id
_entity.type
_entity.pdbx_description
1 polymer ?
#
loop_
_entity_poly.entity_id
_entity_poly.type
_entity_poly.pdbx_seq_one_letter_code
_entity_poly.pdbx_strand_id
1 'polypeptide(L)'
;GMSRPFSFLWNDEGGCGMFKDEYQAVGNVAKGKVALLEKNPLAYVLASVLAGLYIGFGSILMGFVGGCLAGQPAQKLVCGIVFSVGLCFVTMAGAELFTGNNFVMASAGMQKAVRWGQFVKLWIVCYIGNLIGSVVASAIFTMTGICSSNEAVGEFFANAAAGKMAGTPANLFAKAILCNILVCIAIWCGTKMKSEGAKMFMNFCCVGTFVTCG
;
A
#
# COMPACT_ATOMS: atom_id res chain seq x y z
N GLY A 1 9.44 17.38 32.20
CA GLY A 1 8.18 17.17 31.55
C GLY A 1 8.35 17.37 30.06
N MET A 2 8.48 16.27 29.31
CA MET A 2 8.58 16.33 27.85
C MET A 2 7.15 16.35 27.32
N SER A 3 6.72 17.47 26.74
CA SER A 3 5.40 17.64 26.15
C SER A 3 5.19 16.59 25.04
N ARG A 4 4.19 15.74 25.21
CA ARG A 4 3.83 14.72 24.20
C ARG A 4 3.14 15.46 23.05
N PRO A 5 3.60 15.34 21.78
CA PRO A 5 3.11 16.12 20.65
C PRO A 5 1.65 15.86 20.24
N PHE A 6 0.95 14.95 20.93
CA PHE A 6 -0.47 14.60 20.68
C PHE A 6 -1.28 14.52 21.98
N SER A 7 -1.02 15.41 22.94
CA SER A 7 -1.77 15.44 24.22
C SER A 7 -3.28 15.62 24.05
N PHE A 8 -3.75 16.19 22.93
CA PHE A 8 -5.18 16.33 22.65
C PHE A 8 -5.89 15.00 22.33
N LEU A 9 -5.13 13.95 21.97
CA LEU A 9 -5.65 12.59 21.78
C LEU A 9 -5.52 11.73 23.05
N TRP A 10 -4.91 12.27 24.12
CA TRP A 10 -4.53 11.52 25.30
C TRP A 10 -4.79 12.33 26.57
N ASN A 11 -5.96 12.20 27.18
CA ASN A 11 -6.22 12.73 28.52
C ASN A 11 -5.82 11.69 29.57
N ASP A 12 -4.91 12.06 30.47
CA ASP A 12 -4.45 11.22 31.58
C ASP A 12 -5.54 11.04 32.69
N GLU A 13 -6.66 11.78 32.60
CA GLU A 13 -7.78 11.71 33.54
C GLU A 13 -8.99 11.06 32.86
N GLY A 14 -9.13 9.72 32.94
CA GLY A 14 -10.41 8.98 32.83
C GLY A 14 -11.34 9.23 31.63
N GLY A 15 -11.02 10.13 30.74
CA GLY A 15 -11.76 10.42 29.52
C GLY A 15 -11.46 9.37 28.45
N CYS A 16 -12.49 8.77 27.88
CA CYS A 16 -12.43 7.87 26.76
C CYS A 16 -11.66 8.54 25.60
N GLY A 17 -10.34 8.31 25.51
CA GLY A 17 -9.52 8.80 24.41
C GLY A 17 -10.04 8.17 23.12
N MET A 18 -10.65 8.99 22.26
CA MET A 18 -11.19 8.54 20.98
C MET A 18 -10.11 7.76 20.23
N PHE A 19 -10.40 6.50 19.87
CA PHE A 19 -9.49 5.61 19.13
C PHE A 19 -8.25 5.11 19.88
N LYS A 20 -8.24 5.10 21.21
CA LYS A 20 -7.10 4.60 22.00
C LYS A 20 -6.83 3.12 21.75
N ASP A 21 -7.87 2.33 21.71
CA ASP A 21 -7.77 0.86 21.53
C ASP A 21 -7.27 0.51 20.14
N GLU A 22 -7.78 1.20 19.11
CA GLU A 22 -7.32 1.01 17.74
C GLU A 22 -5.86 1.45 17.55
N TYR A 23 -5.46 2.56 18.20
CA TYR A 23 -4.08 3.03 18.13
C TYR A 23 -3.13 2.04 18.83
N GLN A 24 -3.53 1.46 19.97
CA GLN A 24 -2.77 0.39 20.62
C GLN A 24 -2.73 -0.89 19.78
N ALA A 25 -3.83 -1.24 19.11
CA ALA A 25 -3.89 -2.38 18.21
C ALA A 25 -2.85 -2.27 17.08
N VAL A 26 -2.69 -1.07 16.48
CA VAL A 26 -1.64 -0.82 15.48
C VAL A 26 -0.24 -1.07 16.04
N GLY A 27 0.03 -0.65 17.28
CA GLY A 27 1.30 -0.93 17.95
C GLY A 27 1.57 -2.44 18.15
N ASN A 28 0.52 -3.21 18.47
CA ASN A 28 0.63 -4.66 18.60
C ASN A 28 0.87 -5.35 17.25
N VAL A 29 0.22 -4.88 16.19
CA VAL A 29 0.49 -5.35 14.82
C VAL A 29 1.95 -5.12 14.45
N ALA A 30 2.52 -3.94 14.75
CA ALA A 30 3.92 -3.66 14.48
C ALA A 30 4.87 -4.60 15.24
N LYS A 31 4.59 -4.87 16.53
CA LYS A 31 5.37 -5.84 17.31
C LYS A 31 5.34 -7.23 16.68
N GLY A 32 4.17 -7.67 16.20
CA GLY A 32 4.03 -8.95 15.51
C GLY A 32 4.87 -9.02 14.24
N LYS A 33 4.87 -7.95 13.43
CA LYS A 33 5.67 -7.86 12.19
C LYS A 33 7.17 -7.88 12.49
N VAL A 34 7.63 -7.15 13.49
CA VAL A 34 9.04 -7.17 13.94
C VAL A 34 9.42 -8.55 14.44
N ALA A 35 8.57 -9.19 15.26
CA ALA A 35 8.82 -10.53 15.76
C ALA A 35 8.87 -11.57 14.62
N LEU A 36 8.04 -11.44 13.60
CA LEU A 36 8.10 -12.30 12.41
C LEU A 36 9.42 -12.13 11.67
N LEU A 37 9.84 -10.88 11.42
CA LEU A 37 11.12 -10.60 10.74
C LEU A 37 12.33 -11.11 11.56
N GLU A 38 12.30 -11.04 12.88
CA GLU A 38 13.42 -11.46 13.73
C GLU A 38 13.47 -13.00 13.90
N LYS A 39 12.31 -13.65 14.07
CA LYS A 39 12.22 -15.10 14.31
C LYS A 39 12.20 -15.93 13.03
N ASN A 40 11.58 -15.44 11.97
CA ASN A 40 11.48 -16.11 10.68
C ASN A 40 11.61 -15.09 9.52
N PRO A 41 12.85 -14.63 9.25
CA PRO A 41 13.09 -13.62 8.22
C PRO A 41 12.66 -14.08 6.82
N LEU A 42 12.77 -15.37 6.51
CA LEU A 42 12.33 -15.90 5.22
C LEU A 42 10.83 -15.76 5.03
N ALA A 43 10.03 -16.07 6.04
CA ALA A 43 8.58 -15.90 5.97
C ALA A 43 8.19 -14.42 5.76
N TYR A 44 8.89 -13.49 6.44
CA TYR A 44 8.66 -12.07 6.25
C TYR A 44 9.01 -11.59 4.84
N VAL A 45 10.16 -12.03 4.30
CA VAL A 45 10.58 -11.72 2.92
C VAL A 45 9.58 -12.27 1.91
N LEU A 46 9.15 -13.52 2.07
CA LEU A 46 8.14 -14.13 1.18
C LEU A 46 6.81 -13.36 1.23
N ALA A 47 6.34 -12.98 2.42
CA ALA A 47 5.15 -12.15 2.57
C ALA A 47 5.31 -10.78 1.87
N SER A 48 6.51 -10.21 1.91
CA SER A 48 6.82 -8.96 1.20
C SER A 48 6.87 -9.14 -0.32
N VAL A 49 7.43 -10.25 -0.82
CA VAL A 49 7.42 -10.58 -2.26
C VAL A 49 5.98 -10.79 -2.75
N LEU A 50 5.15 -11.50 -1.98
CA LEU A 50 3.74 -11.69 -2.30
C LEU A 50 2.98 -10.36 -2.41
N ALA A 51 3.26 -9.38 -1.55
CA ALA A 51 2.63 -8.06 -1.67
C ALA A 51 2.98 -7.38 -3.00
N GLY A 52 4.24 -7.47 -3.44
CA GLY A 52 4.65 -6.97 -4.75
C GLY A 52 3.94 -7.66 -5.91
N LEU A 53 3.78 -8.98 -5.84
CA LEU A 53 3.01 -9.77 -6.82
C LEU A 53 1.53 -9.33 -6.86
N TYR A 54 0.88 -9.16 -5.71
CA TYR A 54 -0.53 -8.76 -5.62
C TYR A 54 -0.77 -7.35 -6.20
N ILE A 55 0.12 -6.41 -5.91
CA ILE A 55 0.07 -5.08 -6.55
C ILE A 55 0.36 -5.19 -8.05
N GLY A 56 1.26 -6.09 -8.46
CA GLY A 56 1.51 -6.43 -9.85
C GLY A 56 0.24 -6.90 -10.58
N PHE A 57 -0.54 -7.79 -9.98
CA PHE A 57 -1.82 -8.23 -10.56
C PHE A 57 -2.82 -7.10 -10.71
N GLY A 58 -2.92 -6.20 -9.71
CA GLY A 58 -3.73 -4.99 -9.82
C GLY A 58 -3.28 -4.10 -10.99
N SER A 59 -1.95 -3.95 -11.18
CA SER A 59 -1.36 -3.18 -12.28
C SER A 59 -1.65 -3.82 -13.64
N ILE A 60 -1.55 -5.13 -13.76
CA ILE A 60 -1.83 -5.88 -14.98
C ILE A 60 -3.31 -5.70 -15.37
N LEU A 61 -4.23 -5.88 -14.41
CA LEU A 61 -5.66 -5.68 -14.66
C LEU A 61 -5.96 -4.24 -15.06
N MET A 62 -5.36 -3.27 -14.38
CA MET A 62 -5.49 -1.85 -14.74
C MET A 62 -4.97 -1.57 -16.15
N GLY A 63 -3.83 -2.13 -16.53
CA GLY A 63 -3.25 -1.94 -17.86
C GLY A 63 -4.13 -2.52 -18.98
N PHE A 64 -4.67 -3.71 -18.75
CA PHE A 64 -5.58 -4.35 -19.70
C PHE A 64 -6.87 -3.54 -19.88
N VAL A 65 -7.53 -3.17 -18.78
CA VAL A 65 -8.76 -2.37 -18.81
C VAL A 65 -8.48 -0.96 -19.35
N GLY A 66 -7.33 -0.37 -19.01
CA GLY A 66 -6.92 0.93 -19.51
C GLY A 66 -6.71 0.94 -21.02
N GLY A 67 -6.11 -0.12 -21.57
CA GLY A 67 -6.01 -0.30 -23.04
C GLY A 67 -7.37 -0.44 -23.70
N CYS A 68 -8.26 -1.28 -23.14
CA CYS A 68 -9.63 -1.45 -23.68
C CYS A 68 -10.47 -0.17 -23.66
N LEU A 69 -10.21 0.72 -22.71
CA LEU A 69 -10.94 1.99 -22.55
C LEU A 69 -10.15 3.20 -23.10
N ALA A 70 -9.20 2.97 -23.99
CA ALA A 70 -8.39 4.04 -24.56
C ALA A 70 -9.27 5.15 -25.17
N GLY A 71 -9.00 6.40 -24.81
CA GLY A 71 -9.76 7.57 -25.25
C GLY A 71 -11.13 7.76 -24.60
N GLN A 72 -11.61 6.87 -23.74
CA GLN A 72 -12.89 7.05 -23.04
C GLN A 72 -12.75 7.95 -21.80
N PRO A 73 -13.71 8.86 -21.55
CA PRO A 73 -13.65 9.76 -20.37
C PRO A 73 -13.60 9.02 -19.04
N ALA A 74 -14.21 7.83 -18.95
CA ALA A 74 -14.24 7.01 -17.75
C ALA A 74 -12.96 6.20 -17.50
N GLN A 75 -12.01 6.17 -18.45
CA GLN A 75 -10.80 5.32 -18.38
C GLN A 75 -10.08 5.43 -17.04
N LYS A 76 -9.76 6.64 -16.59
CA LYS A 76 -9.02 6.85 -15.33
C LYS A 76 -9.79 6.35 -14.10
N LEU A 77 -11.09 6.61 -14.05
CA LEU A 77 -11.94 6.17 -12.94
C LEU A 77 -12.00 4.64 -12.86
N VAL A 78 -12.25 3.99 -13.98
CA VAL A 78 -12.33 2.52 -14.04
C VAL A 78 -10.97 1.90 -13.71
N CYS A 79 -9.87 2.46 -14.23
CA CYS A 79 -8.51 2.05 -13.88
C CYS A 79 -8.24 2.15 -12.37
N GLY A 80 -8.70 3.22 -11.73
CA GLY A 80 -8.59 3.38 -10.28
C GLY A 80 -9.35 2.29 -9.50
N ILE A 81 -10.58 2.00 -9.92
CA ILE A 81 -11.40 0.96 -9.30
C ILE A 81 -10.73 -0.42 -9.45
N VAL A 82 -10.34 -0.81 -10.65
CA VAL A 82 -9.79 -2.16 -10.88
C VAL A 82 -8.41 -2.35 -10.25
N PHE A 83 -7.58 -1.30 -10.19
CA PHE A 83 -6.28 -1.38 -9.51
C PHE A 83 -6.42 -1.67 -8.00
N SER A 84 -7.54 -1.26 -7.40
CA SER A 84 -7.81 -1.49 -5.96
C SER A 84 -7.83 -2.96 -5.56
N VAL A 85 -8.07 -3.87 -6.52
CA VAL A 85 -7.99 -5.33 -6.31
C VAL A 85 -6.62 -5.74 -5.76
N GLY A 86 -5.53 -5.07 -6.19
CA GLY A 86 -4.19 -5.35 -5.65
C GLY A 86 -4.08 -5.13 -4.15
N LEU A 87 -4.62 -4.01 -3.62
CA LEU A 87 -4.62 -3.77 -2.17
C LEU A 87 -5.59 -4.72 -1.44
N CYS A 88 -6.70 -5.09 -2.07
CA CYS A 88 -7.60 -6.09 -1.49
C CYS A 88 -6.89 -7.44 -1.31
N PHE A 89 -6.12 -7.89 -2.29
CA PHE A 89 -5.31 -9.12 -2.13
C PHE A 89 -4.30 -8.98 -0.99
N VAL A 90 -3.59 -7.85 -0.89
CA VAL A 90 -2.63 -7.63 0.20
C VAL A 90 -3.30 -7.74 1.56
N THR A 91 -4.45 -7.11 1.74
CA THR A 91 -5.14 -7.05 3.04
C THR A 91 -5.90 -8.32 3.39
N MET A 92 -6.52 -8.99 2.40
CA MET A 92 -7.35 -10.18 2.61
C MET A 92 -6.55 -11.48 2.61
N ALA A 93 -5.63 -11.64 1.66
CA ALA A 93 -4.77 -12.82 1.60
C ALA A 93 -3.57 -12.76 2.55
N GLY A 94 -3.28 -11.58 3.10
CA GLY A 94 -2.22 -11.37 4.07
C GLY A 94 -0.83 -11.27 3.44
N ALA A 95 -0.34 -10.04 3.27
CA ALA A 95 0.99 -9.77 2.73
C ALA A 95 1.59 -8.49 3.33
N GLU A 96 2.91 -8.33 3.23
CA GLU A 96 3.64 -7.21 3.83
C GLU A 96 3.90 -6.13 2.78
N LEU A 97 3.07 -5.09 2.79
CA LEU A 97 3.18 -3.97 1.86
C LEU A 97 3.90 -2.78 2.52
N PHE A 98 4.94 -2.26 1.84
CA PHE A 98 5.77 -1.16 2.32
C PHE A 98 4.96 0.09 2.66
N THR A 99 4.04 0.51 1.78
CA THR A 99 3.22 1.70 1.96
C THR A 99 2.30 1.60 3.19
N GLY A 100 1.73 0.42 3.47
CA GLY A 100 0.97 0.16 4.69
C GLY A 100 1.85 0.13 5.95
N ASN A 101 3.07 -0.41 5.83
CA ASN A 101 4.03 -0.44 6.93
C ASN A 101 4.57 0.95 7.30
N ASN A 102 4.48 1.95 6.42
CA ASN A 102 4.80 3.34 6.76
C ASN A 102 3.95 3.84 7.93
N PHE A 103 2.64 3.63 7.87
CA PHE A 103 1.73 3.99 8.95
C PHE A 103 1.94 3.14 10.20
N VAL A 104 1.96 1.82 10.05
CA VAL A 104 2.04 0.86 11.17
C VAL A 104 3.31 1.09 11.99
N MET A 105 4.46 1.19 11.33
CA MET A 105 5.74 1.35 12.01
C MET A 105 5.95 2.75 12.56
N ALA A 106 5.51 3.81 11.86
CA ALA A 106 5.59 5.17 12.37
C ALA A 106 4.73 5.32 13.64
N SER A 107 3.48 4.82 13.62
CA SER A 107 2.60 4.82 14.79
C SER A 107 3.22 4.07 15.96
N ALA A 108 3.81 2.89 15.72
CA ALA A 108 4.46 2.10 16.76
C ALA A 108 5.75 2.75 17.30
N GLY A 109 6.50 3.44 16.45
CA GLY A 109 7.67 4.24 16.88
C GLY A 109 7.26 5.39 17.82
N MET A 110 6.17 6.10 17.49
CA MET A 110 5.61 7.16 18.35
C MET A 110 5.07 6.61 19.67
N GLN A 111 4.50 5.40 19.69
CA GLN A 111 4.09 4.69 20.88
C GLN A 111 5.26 4.14 21.70
N LYS A 112 6.50 4.21 21.19
CA LYS A 112 7.69 3.52 21.73
C LYS A 112 7.51 1.99 21.83
N ALA A 113 6.63 1.43 21.01
CA ALA A 113 6.32 0.00 20.95
C ALA A 113 7.41 -0.80 20.22
N VAL A 114 8.17 -0.15 19.34
CA VAL A 114 9.30 -0.69 18.58
C VAL A 114 10.48 0.27 18.61
N ARG A 115 11.70 -0.27 18.44
CA ARG A 115 12.93 0.53 18.37
C ARG A 115 13.13 1.06 16.94
N TRP A 116 13.73 2.23 16.78
CA TRP A 116 13.98 2.85 15.47
C TRP A 116 14.81 1.96 14.52
N GLY A 117 15.78 1.22 15.05
CA GLY A 117 16.56 0.27 14.22
C GLY A 117 15.72 -0.88 13.66
N GLN A 118 14.76 -1.40 14.43
CA GLN A 118 13.81 -2.43 13.96
C GLN A 118 12.86 -1.88 12.89
N PHE A 119 12.40 -0.65 13.09
CA PHE A 119 11.58 0.10 12.15
C PHE A 119 12.26 0.24 10.78
N VAL A 120 13.51 0.77 10.74
CA VAL A 120 14.24 0.98 9.50
C VAL A 120 14.59 -0.35 8.81
N LYS A 121 15.04 -1.35 9.59
CA LYS A 121 15.32 -2.69 9.07
C LYS A 121 14.10 -3.31 8.38
N LEU A 122 12.94 -3.24 9.05
CA LEU A 122 11.69 -3.78 8.50
C LEU A 122 11.28 -3.06 7.21
N TRP A 123 11.43 -1.75 7.15
CA TRP A 123 11.15 -0.96 5.95
C TRP A 123 12.00 -1.38 4.76
N ILE A 124 13.31 -1.50 4.95
CA ILE A 124 14.25 -1.87 3.89
C ILE A 124 13.91 -3.26 3.35
N VAL A 125 13.73 -4.24 4.24
CA VAL A 125 13.41 -5.62 3.84
C VAL A 125 12.08 -5.68 3.10
N CYS A 126 11.06 -4.98 3.60
CA CYS A 126 9.75 -4.93 2.97
C CYS A 126 9.81 -4.28 1.58
N TYR A 127 10.50 -3.16 1.44
CA TYR A 127 10.67 -2.47 0.17
C TYR A 127 11.35 -3.34 -0.89
N ILE A 128 12.44 -4.01 -0.52
CA ILE A 128 13.17 -4.91 -1.43
C ILE A 128 12.29 -6.10 -1.82
N GLY A 129 11.56 -6.69 -0.87
CA GLY A 129 10.63 -7.78 -1.15
C GLY A 129 9.52 -7.37 -2.12
N ASN A 130 8.90 -6.21 -1.89
CA ASN A 130 7.86 -5.68 -2.80
C ASN A 130 8.43 -5.42 -4.21
N LEU A 131 9.65 -4.87 -4.31
CA LEU A 131 10.31 -4.65 -5.60
C LEU A 131 10.53 -5.98 -6.35
N ILE A 132 11.07 -6.99 -5.67
CA ILE A 132 11.29 -8.32 -6.26
C ILE A 132 9.95 -8.90 -6.76
N GLY A 133 8.90 -8.86 -5.94
CA GLY A 133 7.57 -9.36 -6.31
C GLY A 133 6.99 -8.64 -7.54
N SER A 134 7.14 -7.31 -7.60
CA SER A 134 6.68 -6.52 -8.74
C SER A 134 7.47 -6.83 -10.02
N VAL A 135 8.78 -7.02 -9.93
CA VAL A 135 9.63 -7.41 -11.07
C VAL A 135 9.23 -8.79 -11.57
N VAL A 136 9.01 -9.76 -10.67
CA VAL A 136 8.55 -11.11 -11.05
C VAL A 136 7.20 -11.06 -11.74
N ALA A 137 6.23 -10.31 -11.21
CA ALA A 137 4.92 -10.14 -11.85
C ALA A 137 5.04 -9.56 -13.25
N SER A 138 5.86 -8.51 -13.41
CA SER A 138 6.10 -7.85 -14.69
C SER A 138 6.81 -8.78 -15.69
N ALA A 139 7.80 -9.55 -15.24
CA ALA A 139 8.50 -10.50 -16.09
C ALA A 139 7.54 -11.60 -16.61
N ILE A 140 6.76 -12.21 -15.72
CA ILE A 140 5.76 -13.23 -16.11
C ILE A 140 4.75 -12.62 -17.09
N PHE A 141 4.25 -11.41 -16.83
CA PHE A 141 3.30 -10.75 -17.71
C PHE A 141 3.90 -10.46 -19.10
N THR A 142 5.16 -10.01 -19.16
CA THR A 142 5.85 -9.80 -20.43
C THR A 142 5.98 -11.09 -21.22
N MET A 143 6.27 -12.23 -20.55
CA MET A 143 6.36 -13.55 -21.20
C MET A 143 5.03 -14.02 -21.80
N THR A 144 3.89 -13.51 -21.36
CA THR A 144 2.58 -13.84 -21.95
C THR A 144 2.41 -13.30 -23.36
N GLY A 145 3.21 -12.33 -23.78
CA GLY A 145 3.11 -11.68 -25.10
C GLY A 145 1.89 -10.78 -25.29
N ILE A 146 1.09 -10.55 -24.23
CA ILE A 146 -0.15 -9.76 -24.31
C ILE A 146 0.10 -8.33 -24.79
N CYS A 147 1.16 -7.67 -24.30
CA CYS A 147 1.50 -6.32 -24.75
C CYS A 147 1.89 -6.24 -26.24
N SER A 148 2.42 -7.33 -26.79
CA SER A 148 2.79 -7.39 -28.21
C SER A 148 1.61 -7.77 -29.11
N SER A 149 0.67 -8.58 -28.60
CA SER A 149 -0.51 -9.02 -29.34
C SER A 149 -1.70 -8.06 -29.25
N ASN A 150 -1.70 -7.18 -28.23
CA ASN A 150 -2.72 -6.17 -28.02
C ASN A 150 -2.06 -4.78 -27.90
N GLU A 151 -2.01 -4.06 -29.03
CA GLU A 151 -1.35 -2.77 -29.15
C GLU A 151 -1.86 -1.74 -28.12
N ALA A 152 -3.18 -1.66 -27.91
CA ALA A 152 -3.77 -0.72 -26.96
C ALA A 152 -3.31 -0.95 -25.51
N VAL A 153 -3.13 -2.21 -25.11
CA VAL A 153 -2.58 -2.57 -23.79
C VAL A 153 -1.10 -2.21 -23.71
N GLY A 154 -0.32 -2.52 -24.77
CA GLY A 154 1.09 -2.16 -24.84
C GLY A 154 1.32 -0.65 -24.77
N GLU A 155 0.56 0.13 -25.52
CA GLU A 155 0.60 1.60 -25.50
C GLU A 155 0.21 2.16 -24.12
N PHE A 156 -0.81 1.60 -23.46
CA PHE A 156 -1.19 2.06 -22.13
C PHE A 156 -0.03 1.94 -21.13
N PHE A 157 0.66 0.80 -21.10
CA PHE A 157 1.82 0.61 -20.21
C PHE A 157 2.98 1.51 -20.59
N ALA A 158 3.28 1.66 -21.89
CA ALA A 158 4.35 2.53 -22.37
C ALA A 158 4.10 4.00 -21.98
N ASN A 159 2.87 4.49 -22.21
CA ASN A 159 2.48 5.86 -21.86
C ASN A 159 2.48 6.09 -20.35
N ALA A 160 2.01 5.11 -19.54
CA ALA A 160 2.05 5.20 -18.10
C ALA A 160 3.49 5.27 -17.57
N ALA A 161 4.40 4.48 -18.12
CA ALA A 161 5.81 4.50 -17.77
C ALA A 161 6.49 5.83 -18.18
N ALA A 162 6.27 6.27 -19.42
CA ALA A 162 6.81 7.54 -19.93
C ALA A 162 6.33 8.74 -19.09
N GLY A 163 5.04 8.78 -18.75
CA GLY A 163 4.47 9.85 -17.91
C GLY A 163 5.09 9.91 -16.50
N LYS A 164 5.43 8.75 -15.91
CA LYS A 164 6.14 8.71 -14.61
C LYS A 164 7.60 9.16 -14.76
N MET A 165 8.28 8.78 -15.81
CA MET A 165 9.68 9.16 -16.05
C MET A 165 9.85 10.64 -16.41
N ALA A 166 8.85 11.26 -17.02
CA ALA A 166 8.85 12.68 -17.38
C ALA A 166 8.60 13.61 -16.16
N GLY A 167 8.14 13.09 -15.02
CA GLY A 167 7.86 13.87 -13.83
C GLY A 167 9.14 14.40 -13.15
N THR A 168 9.09 15.66 -12.67
CA THR A 168 10.19 16.16 -11.84
C THR A 168 10.23 15.43 -10.49
N PRO A 169 11.41 15.29 -9.84
CA PRO A 169 11.52 14.64 -8.53
C PRO A 169 10.55 15.22 -7.48
N ALA A 170 10.36 16.55 -7.49
CA ALA A 170 9.45 17.22 -6.56
C ALA A 170 7.98 16.82 -6.80
N ASN A 171 7.55 16.76 -8.06
CA ASN A 171 6.19 16.34 -8.41
C ASN A 171 5.95 14.88 -8.05
N LEU A 172 6.91 14.00 -8.34
CA LEU A 172 6.81 12.58 -8.00
C LEU A 172 6.76 12.38 -6.48
N PHE A 173 7.56 13.13 -5.73
CA PHE A 173 7.56 13.08 -4.27
C PHE A 173 6.23 13.55 -3.67
N ALA A 174 5.67 14.67 -4.16
CA ALA A 174 4.38 15.17 -3.72
C ALA A 174 3.24 14.16 -4.01
N LYS A 175 3.23 13.56 -5.20
CA LYS A 175 2.27 12.49 -5.55
C LYS A 175 2.44 11.27 -4.66
N ALA A 176 3.67 10.88 -4.35
CA ALA A 176 3.94 9.76 -3.45
C ALA A 176 3.43 10.01 -2.03
N ILE A 177 3.54 11.24 -1.51
CA ILE A 177 2.98 11.62 -0.21
C ILE A 177 1.46 11.45 -0.21
N LEU A 178 0.76 12.04 -1.19
CA LEU A 178 -0.71 11.95 -1.27
C LEU A 178 -1.19 10.50 -1.44
N CYS A 179 -0.53 9.75 -2.29
CA CYS A 179 -0.80 8.32 -2.46
C CYS A 179 -0.64 7.56 -1.13
N ASN A 180 0.48 7.77 -0.43
CA ASN A 180 0.74 7.05 0.81
C ASN A 180 -0.21 7.46 1.94
N ILE A 181 -0.64 8.73 2.02
CA ILE A 181 -1.67 9.17 2.97
C ILE A 181 -2.96 8.35 2.78
N LEU A 182 -3.44 8.18 1.54
CA LEU A 182 -4.65 7.42 1.26
C LEU A 182 -4.49 5.93 1.60
N VAL A 183 -3.34 5.34 1.34
CA VAL A 183 -3.05 3.97 1.78
C VAL A 183 -3.04 3.86 3.30
N CYS A 184 -2.43 4.82 4.00
CA CYS A 184 -2.45 4.86 5.47
C CYS A 184 -3.86 4.97 6.03
N ILE A 185 -4.74 5.78 5.40
CA ILE A 185 -6.16 5.89 5.77
C ILE A 185 -6.86 4.54 5.56
N ALA A 186 -6.63 3.85 4.45
CA ALA A 186 -7.22 2.52 4.22
C ALA A 186 -6.83 1.54 5.34
N ILE A 187 -5.56 1.48 5.72
CA ILE A 187 -5.07 0.61 6.81
C ILE A 187 -5.67 1.03 8.15
N TRP A 188 -5.68 2.34 8.47
CA TRP A 188 -6.28 2.85 9.69
C TRP A 188 -7.78 2.51 9.80
N CYS A 189 -8.55 2.77 8.76
CA CYS A 189 -9.96 2.40 8.71
C CYS A 189 -10.16 0.89 8.85
N GLY A 190 -9.29 0.10 8.23
CA GLY A 190 -9.30 -1.36 8.35
C GLY A 190 -9.11 -1.87 9.78
N THR A 191 -8.36 -1.15 10.64
CA THR A 191 -8.21 -1.54 12.06
C THR A 191 -9.49 -1.31 12.86
N LYS A 192 -10.35 -0.38 12.44
CA LYS A 192 -11.61 -0.03 13.11
C LYS A 192 -12.80 -0.86 12.63
N MET A 193 -12.74 -1.33 11.40
CA MET A 193 -13.86 -2.04 10.79
C MET A 193 -13.84 -3.51 11.17
N LYS A 194 -15.00 -4.04 11.57
CA LYS A 194 -15.18 -5.46 11.92
C LYS A 194 -15.59 -6.32 10.73
N SER A 195 -16.21 -5.71 9.71
CA SER A 195 -16.68 -6.39 8.50
C SER A 195 -15.58 -6.40 7.43
N GLU A 196 -15.27 -7.57 6.89
CA GLU A 196 -14.31 -7.73 5.80
C GLU A 196 -14.77 -6.99 4.53
N GLY A 197 -16.08 -7.01 4.23
CA GLY A 197 -16.65 -6.24 3.12
C GLY A 197 -16.45 -4.74 3.28
N ALA A 198 -16.59 -4.20 4.50
CA ALA A 198 -16.34 -2.78 4.77
C ALA A 198 -14.86 -2.42 4.57
N LYS A 199 -13.93 -3.29 4.98
CA LYS A 199 -12.48 -3.10 4.73
C LYS A 199 -12.18 -3.07 3.23
N MET A 200 -12.74 -4.01 2.47
CA MET A 200 -12.60 -4.04 1.01
C MET A 200 -13.15 -2.76 0.39
N PHE A 201 -14.32 -2.31 0.78
CA PHE A 201 -14.92 -1.07 0.27
C PHE A 201 -14.01 0.14 0.52
N MET A 202 -13.42 0.27 1.71
CA MET A 202 -12.46 1.35 2.01
C MET A 202 -11.19 1.25 1.16
N ASN A 203 -10.70 0.04 0.87
CA ASN A 203 -9.59 -0.14 -0.05
C ASN A 203 -9.95 0.40 -1.45
N PHE A 204 -11.15 0.09 -1.96
CA PHE A 204 -11.64 0.63 -3.23
C PHE A 204 -11.74 2.15 -3.21
N CYS A 205 -12.27 2.74 -2.16
CA CYS A 205 -12.37 4.19 -2.04
C CYS A 205 -11.00 4.87 -2.03
N CYS A 206 -10.08 4.41 -1.18
CA CYS A 206 -8.78 5.05 -1.03
C CYS A 206 -7.89 4.86 -2.27
N VAL A 207 -7.80 3.63 -2.76
CA VAL A 207 -6.96 3.31 -3.93
C VAL A 207 -7.56 3.88 -5.20
N GLY A 208 -8.87 3.74 -5.39
CA GLY A 208 -9.58 4.34 -6.51
C GLY A 208 -9.34 5.84 -6.60
N THR A 209 -9.32 6.54 -5.47
CA THR A 209 -9.07 7.98 -5.42
C THR A 209 -7.68 8.33 -5.94
N PHE A 210 -6.61 7.74 -5.37
CA PHE A 210 -5.26 8.18 -5.78
C PHE A 210 -4.87 7.72 -7.18
N VAL A 211 -5.38 6.58 -7.67
CA VAL A 211 -5.11 6.12 -9.03
C VAL A 211 -5.87 6.97 -10.06
N THR A 212 -7.12 7.35 -9.75
CA THR A 212 -7.93 8.22 -10.64
C THR A 212 -7.35 9.61 -10.75
N CYS A 213 -6.86 10.18 -9.62
CA CYS A 213 -6.34 11.54 -9.58
C CYS A 213 -4.88 11.66 -10.06
N GLY A 214 -4.11 10.58 -10.15
CA GLY A 214 -2.73 10.53 -10.66
C GLY A 214 -1.70 10.64 -9.60
#